data_5c72aa4f1144ef252232e165d6cab6ee
#
_entry.id   5c72aa4f1144ef252232e165d6cab6ee
#
_cell.length_a   1.000
_cell.length_b   1.000
_cell.length_c   1.000
_cell.angle_alpha   90.00
_cell.angle_beta   90.00
_cell.angle_gamma   90.00
#
_symmetry.space_group_name_H-M   'P 1'
#
loop_
_entity.id
_entity.type
_entity.pdbx_description
1 polymer ?
#
loop_
_entity_poly.entity_id
_entity_poly.type
_entity_poly.pdbx_seq_one_letter_code
_entity_poly.pdbx_strand_id
1 'polypeptide(L)'
;MALHYVFDTPADRLVWDVGHQCYAHKILTGRRERMNTLRMHDGLSGFPKRSESEYDTFGVGHSSTSISAALGMALAAKQKGEQRKVVAIIGDGAMSAGMAFEALNNAGVADANLLVVLNDNDMSISPPVG
;
A
#
# COMPACT_ATOMS: atom_id res chain seq x y z
N MET A 1 -1.54 -7.77 -9.92
CA MET A 1 -1.77 -7.53 -11.38
C MET A 1 -3.05 -6.76 -11.64
N ALA A 2 -4.22 -7.17 -11.14
CA ALA A 2 -5.49 -6.48 -11.38
C ALA A 2 -5.45 -4.96 -11.11
N LEU A 3 -4.86 -4.53 -10.01
CA LEU A 3 -4.75 -3.11 -9.66
C LEU A 3 -3.98 -2.30 -10.72
N HIS A 4 -2.87 -2.82 -11.25
CA HIS A 4 -2.11 -2.17 -12.31
C HIS A 4 -2.78 -2.20 -13.69
N TYR A 5 -3.78 -3.06 -13.85
CA TYR A 5 -4.60 -3.10 -15.06
C TYR A 5 -5.75 -2.09 -15.01
N VAL A 6 -6.32 -1.88 -13.81
CA VAL A 6 -7.53 -1.06 -13.61
C VAL A 6 -7.20 0.40 -13.30
N PHE A 7 -6.13 0.64 -12.55
CA PHE A 7 -5.75 1.97 -12.08
C PHE A 7 -4.59 2.56 -12.90
N ASP A 8 -4.68 3.84 -13.18
CA ASP A 8 -3.66 4.59 -13.93
C ASP A 8 -2.52 5.02 -13.00
N THR A 9 -1.64 4.05 -12.67
CA THR A 9 -0.49 4.31 -11.80
C THR A 9 0.69 4.87 -12.60
N PRO A 10 1.45 5.84 -12.09
CA PRO A 10 1.47 6.37 -10.71
C PRO A 10 0.52 7.53 -10.44
N ALA A 11 -0.31 7.98 -11.40
CA ALA A 11 -1.29 9.05 -11.18
C ALA A 11 -2.27 8.65 -10.07
N ASP A 12 -2.90 7.48 -10.20
CA ASP A 12 -3.58 6.81 -9.09
C ASP A 12 -2.55 6.23 -8.12
N ARG A 13 -2.87 6.20 -6.84
CA ARG A 13 -1.92 5.82 -5.78
C ARG A 13 -2.23 4.45 -5.19
N LEU A 14 -1.23 3.56 -5.22
CA LEU A 14 -1.28 2.29 -4.51
C LEU A 14 -0.41 2.40 -3.25
N VAL A 15 -1.03 2.15 -2.10
CA VAL A 15 -0.37 2.17 -0.79
C VAL A 15 -0.37 0.76 -0.21
N TRP A 16 0.80 0.16 -0.11
CA TRP A 16 0.98 -1.20 0.37
C TRP A 16 1.19 -1.21 1.88
N ASP A 17 0.46 -2.05 2.59
CA ASP A 17 0.69 -2.25 4.02
C ASP A 17 1.88 -3.18 4.25
N VAL A 18 2.74 -2.81 5.20
CA VAL A 18 4.07 -3.40 5.44
C VAL A 18 4.94 -3.44 4.18
N GLY A 19 4.41 -3.93 3.07
CA GLY A 19 5.06 -3.98 1.77
C GLY A 19 5.68 -5.34 1.41
N HIS A 20 5.55 -6.37 2.22
CA HIS A 20 6.01 -7.72 1.87
C HIS A 20 5.28 -8.33 0.67
N GLN A 21 4.10 -7.80 0.35
CA GLN A 21 3.27 -8.21 -0.80
C GLN A 21 3.61 -7.44 -2.09
N CYS A 22 4.60 -6.53 -2.06
CA CYS A 22 4.88 -5.60 -3.16
C CYS A 22 5.80 -6.16 -4.25
N TYR A 23 6.25 -7.41 -4.18
CA TYR A 23 7.24 -7.92 -5.15
C TYR A 23 6.68 -7.97 -6.57
N ALA A 24 5.44 -8.39 -6.76
CA ALA A 24 4.77 -8.33 -8.05
C ALA A 24 4.64 -6.88 -8.56
N HIS A 25 4.35 -5.94 -7.65
CA HIS A 25 4.33 -4.51 -7.96
C HIS A 25 5.70 -4.03 -8.47
N LYS A 26 6.80 -4.39 -7.79
CA LYS A 26 8.16 -4.04 -8.24
C LYS A 26 8.49 -4.60 -9.62
N ILE A 27 8.10 -5.84 -9.90
CA ILE A 27 8.30 -6.48 -11.21
C ILE A 27 7.55 -5.71 -12.31
N LEU A 28 6.27 -5.40 -12.06
CA LEU A 28 5.41 -4.70 -13.02
C LEU A 28 5.82 -3.25 -13.26
N THR A 29 6.53 -2.64 -12.33
CA THR A 29 6.99 -1.24 -12.40
C THR A 29 8.48 -1.12 -12.78
N GLY A 30 8.97 -2.05 -13.60
CA GLY A 30 10.27 -1.97 -14.29
C GLY A 30 11.47 -2.45 -13.48
N ARG A 31 11.28 -3.09 -12.32
CA ARG A 31 12.39 -3.57 -11.46
C ARG A 31 12.68 -5.06 -11.58
N ARG A 32 12.10 -5.73 -12.58
CA ARG A 32 12.24 -7.18 -12.78
C ARG A 32 13.69 -7.65 -12.81
N GLU A 33 14.51 -6.98 -13.60
CA GLU A 33 15.92 -7.38 -13.82
C GLU A 33 16.79 -7.19 -12.58
N ARG A 34 16.34 -6.39 -11.62
CA ARG A 34 17.03 -6.12 -10.36
C ARG A 34 16.52 -6.95 -9.19
N MET A 35 15.56 -7.85 -9.39
CA MET A 35 14.96 -8.62 -8.30
C MET A 35 15.96 -9.56 -7.60
N ASN A 36 17.05 -9.96 -8.28
CA ASN A 36 18.15 -10.73 -7.69
C ASN A 36 18.95 -9.95 -6.63
N THR A 37 18.80 -8.60 -6.59
CA THR A 37 19.46 -7.74 -5.61
C THR A 37 18.55 -7.39 -4.42
N LEU A 38 17.38 -8.00 -4.33
CA LEU A 38 16.40 -7.70 -3.30
C LEU A 38 16.98 -7.90 -1.90
N ARG A 39 16.87 -6.87 -1.04
CA ARG A 39 17.40 -6.81 0.33
C ARG A 39 18.94 -6.87 0.43
N MET A 40 19.67 -6.73 -0.66
CA MET A 40 21.12 -6.61 -0.65
C MET A 40 21.55 -5.17 -0.44
N HIS A 41 22.80 -4.96 -0.02
CA HIS A 41 23.40 -3.63 0.05
C HIS A 41 23.38 -3.00 -1.35
N ASP A 42 22.96 -1.75 -1.46
CA ASP A 42 22.74 -1.01 -2.71
C ASP A 42 21.79 -1.69 -3.71
N GLY A 43 21.09 -2.74 -3.28
CA GLY A 43 20.07 -3.44 -4.06
C GLY A 43 18.66 -2.88 -3.86
N LEU A 44 17.68 -3.64 -4.35
CA LEU A 44 16.28 -3.28 -4.17
C LEU A 44 15.85 -3.42 -2.70
N SER A 45 15.12 -2.44 -2.22
CA SER A 45 14.46 -2.50 -0.92
C SER A 45 13.46 -3.65 -0.85
N GLY A 46 13.39 -4.32 0.30
CA GLY A 46 12.38 -5.36 0.56
C GLY A 46 10.95 -4.83 0.64
N PHE A 47 10.80 -3.51 0.77
CA PHE A 47 9.52 -2.80 0.89
C PHE A 47 9.44 -1.67 -0.14
N PRO A 48 8.26 -1.09 -0.40
CA PRO A 48 8.14 0.12 -1.19
C PRO A 48 9.03 1.25 -0.64
N LYS A 49 9.75 1.91 -1.54
CA LYS A 49 10.68 2.99 -1.20
C LYS A 49 10.59 4.09 -2.25
N ARG A 50 10.13 5.28 -1.85
CA ARG A 50 9.86 6.40 -2.75
C ARG A 50 11.08 6.85 -3.58
N SER A 51 12.28 6.71 -3.03
CA SER A 51 13.52 7.03 -3.77
C SER A 51 13.90 5.96 -4.81
N GLU A 52 13.22 4.83 -4.83
CA GLU A 52 13.49 3.71 -5.73
C GLU A 52 12.63 3.77 -7.00
N SER A 53 11.40 4.25 -6.87
CA SER A 53 10.44 4.31 -7.98
C SER A 53 9.33 5.32 -7.71
N GLU A 54 8.88 6.02 -8.74
CA GLU A 54 7.71 6.91 -8.69
C GLU A 54 6.40 6.16 -8.38
N TYR A 55 6.37 4.86 -8.66
CA TYR A 55 5.25 3.97 -8.34
C TYR A 55 5.17 3.61 -6.86
N ASP A 56 6.24 3.77 -6.11
CA ASP A 56 6.28 3.54 -4.67
C ASP A 56 5.75 4.79 -3.94
N THR A 57 4.44 4.87 -3.85
CA THR A 57 3.71 6.06 -3.37
C THR A 57 4.05 6.43 -1.92
N PHE A 58 4.28 5.43 -1.07
CA PHE A 58 4.55 5.59 0.35
C PHE A 58 5.65 4.65 0.81
N GLY A 59 6.59 5.15 1.60
CA GLY A 59 7.63 4.33 2.20
C GLY A 59 7.07 3.58 3.41
N VAL A 60 7.14 2.26 3.37
CA VAL A 60 6.55 1.40 4.39
C VAL A 60 7.57 0.46 5.02
N GLY A 61 7.17 -0.18 6.09
CA GLY A 61 7.96 -1.12 6.89
C GLY A 61 7.24 -1.47 8.18
N HIS A 62 6.43 -0.55 8.71
CA HIS A 62 5.53 -0.78 9.84
C HIS A 62 4.15 -1.21 9.34
N SER A 63 3.53 -2.18 10.01
CA SER A 63 2.17 -2.64 9.70
C SER A 63 1.11 -1.59 10.01
N SER A 64 -0.06 -1.74 9.38
CA SER A 64 -1.30 -1.03 9.72
C SER A 64 -1.33 0.46 9.39
N THR A 65 -0.36 0.95 8.62
CA THR A 65 -0.22 2.37 8.27
C THR A 65 -0.88 2.74 6.94
N SER A 66 -1.18 1.76 6.09
CA SER A 66 -1.60 2.00 4.70
C SER A 66 -2.90 2.78 4.58
N ILE A 67 -3.92 2.42 5.37
CA ILE A 67 -5.26 3.03 5.28
C ILE A 67 -5.19 4.50 5.66
N SER A 68 -4.50 4.83 6.76
CA SER A 68 -4.34 6.21 7.22
C SER A 68 -3.58 7.07 6.21
N ALA A 69 -2.47 6.54 5.67
CA ALA A 69 -1.69 7.23 4.64
C ALA A 69 -2.50 7.43 3.35
N ALA A 70 -3.21 6.39 2.91
CA ALA A 70 -4.07 6.46 1.72
C ALA A 70 -5.23 7.44 1.90
N LEU A 71 -5.85 7.46 3.08
CA LEU A 71 -6.91 8.43 3.40
C LEU A 71 -6.39 9.86 3.31
N GLY A 72 -5.23 10.16 3.89
CA GLY A 72 -4.61 11.47 3.79
C GLY A 72 -4.35 11.89 2.34
N MET A 73 -3.87 10.96 1.49
CA MET A 73 -3.67 11.23 0.07
C MET A 73 -4.98 11.47 -0.68
N ALA A 74 -6.03 10.71 -0.38
CA ALA A 74 -7.34 10.87 -1.00
C ALA A 74 -7.99 12.21 -0.61
N LEU A 75 -7.90 12.61 0.66
CA LEU A 75 -8.37 13.90 1.13
C LEU A 75 -7.60 15.06 0.50
N ALA A 76 -6.27 14.95 0.38
CA ALA A 76 -5.46 15.95 -0.28
C ALA A 76 -5.81 16.10 -1.76
N ALA A 77 -6.06 15.00 -2.46
CA ALA A 77 -6.53 15.00 -3.84
C ALA A 77 -7.89 15.70 -3.97
N LYS A 78 -8.83 15.36 -3.09
CA LYS A 78 -10.17 16.00 -3.03
C LYS A 78 -10.05 17.51 -2.83
N GLN A 79 -9.23 17.97 -1.88
CA GLN A 79 -9.01 19.40 -1.61
C GLN A 79 -8.41 20.14 -2.81
N LYS A 80 -7.59 19.46 -3.60
CA LYS A 80 -6.99 20.03 -4.82
C LYS A 80 -7.88 19.92 -6.06
N GLY A 81 -9.04 19.28 -5.97
CA GLY A 81 -9.91 19.02 -7.12
C GLY A 81 -9.35 17.95 -8.08
N GLU A 82 -8.38 17.16 -7.65
CA GLU A 82 -7.82 16.07 -8.45
C GLU A 82 -8.77 14.86 -8.48
N GLN A 83 -8.93 14.23 -9.65
CA GLN A 83 -9.75 13.02 -9.82
C GLN A 83 -8.97 11.73 -9.52
N ARG A 84 -7.96 11.83 -8.69
CA ARG A 84 -7.07 10.73 -8.32
C ARG A 84 -7.79 9.69 -7.46
N LYS A 85 -7.58 8.44 -7.78
CA LYS A 85 -8.01 7.30 -6.98
C LYS A 85 -6.87 6.87 -6.07
N VAL A 86 -7.20 6.43 -4.86
CA VAL A 86 -6.21 5.94 -3.90
C VAL A 86 -6.64 4.57 -3.40
N VAL A 87 -5.72 3.63 -3.41
CA VAL A 87 -5.97 2.25 -2.99
C VAL A 87 -5.00 1.87 -1.88
N ALA A 88 -5.54 1.46 -0.74
CA ALA A 88 -4.76 0.82 0.33
C ALA A 88 -4.87 -0.70 0.19
N ILE A 89 -3.74 -1.39 0.20
CA ILE A 89 -3.67 -2.85 0.16
C ILE A 89 -3.12 -3.32 1.50
N ILE A 90 -3.94 -4.00 2.28
CA ILE A 90 -3.61 -4.42 3.64
C ILE A 90 -3.84 -5.93 3.81
N GLY A 91 -2.97 -6.60 4.56
CA GLY A 91 -3.14 -7.99 4.94
C GLY A 91 -4.00 -8.15 6.20
N ASP A 92 -4.54 -9.35 6.41
CA ASP A 92 -5.36 -9.74 7.55
C ASP A 92 -4.67 -9.45 8.88
N GLY A 93 -3.43 -9.88 9.06
CA GLY A 93 -2.66 -9.61 10.28
C GLY A 93 -2.43 -8.12 10.56
N ALA A 94 -2.30 -7.29 9.53
CA ALA A 94 -2.15 -5.85 9.69
C ALA A 94 -3.48 -5.14 10.00
N MET A 95 -4.60 -5.75 9.66
CA MET A 95 -5.95 -5.23 10.00
C MET A 95 -6.27 -5.32 11.49
N SER A 96 -5.59 -6.15 12.25
CA SER A 96 -5.87 -6.35 13.69
C SER A 96 -5.43 -5.18 14.59
N ALA A 97 -4.62 -4.25 14.09
CA ALA A 97 -4.11 -3.14 14.90
C ALA A 97 -5.11 -1.98 15.00
N GLY A 98 -5.15 -1.33 16.18
CA GLY A 98 -6.02 -0.18 16.45
C GLY A 98 -5.92 0.94 15.42
N MET A 99 -4.71 1.21 14.92
CA MET A 99 -4.46 2.23 13.88
C MET A 99 -5.26 1.96 12.59
N ALA A 100 -5.41 0.69 12.19
CA ALA A 100 -6.23 0.34 11.02
C ALA A 100 -7.71 0.63 11.26
N PHE A 101 -8.22 0.30 12.44
CA PHE A 101 -9.62 0.58 12.82
C PHE A 101 -9.90 2.08 12.92
N GLU A 102 -9.00 2.84 13.52
CA GLU A 102 -9.12 4.30 13.58
C GLU A 102 -9.17 4.93 12.19
N ALA A 103 -8.29 4.46 11.30
CA ALA A 103 -8.26 4.94 9.91
C ALA A 103 -9.55 4.58 9.15
N LEU A 104 -10.06 3.37 9.31
CA LEU A 104 -11.34 2.94 8.72
C LEU A 104 -12.52 3.76 9.24
N ASN A 105 -12.58 4.00 10.55
CA ASN A 105 -13.62 4.82 11.15
C ASN A 105 -13.62 6.24 10.59
N ASN A 106 -12.45 6.85 10.44
CA ASN A 106 -12.32 8.17 9.82
C ASN A 106 -12.66 8.14 8.32
N ALA A 107 -12.24 7.10 7.60
CA ALA A 107 -12.52 6.94 6.18
C ALA A 107 -14.02 6.85 5.89
N GLY A 108 -14.78 6.19 6.80
CA GLY A 108 -16.22 6.01 6.67
C GLY A 108 -17.02 7.32 6.65
N VAL A 109 -16.49 8.39 7.23
CA VAL A 109 -17.16 9.72 7.27
C VAL A 109 -16.50 10.76 6.36
N ALA A 110 -15.32 10.45 5.81
CA ALA A 110 -14.50 11.45 5.11
C ALA A 110 -14.94 11.73 3.67
N ASP A 111 -15.86 10.95 3.09
CA ASP A 111 -16.27 11.05 1.68
C ASP A 111 -15.05 11.24 0.75
N ALA A 112 -14.09 10.33 0.86
CA ALA A 112 -12.85 10.33 0.09
C ALA A 112 -12.84 9.20 -0.95
N ASN A 113 -12.19 9.44 -2.09
CA ASN A 113 -12.05 8.43 -3.15
C ASN A 113 -10.96 7.41 -2.77
N LEU A 114 -11.27 6.58 -1.80
CA LEU A 114 -10.40 5.56 -1.21
C LEU A 114 -11.02 4.17 -1.37
N LEU A 115 -10.22 3.24 -1.91
CA LEU A 115 -10.51 1.81 -1.91
C LEU A 115 -9.58 1.11 -0.94
N VAL A 116 -10.12 0.30 -0.04
CA VAL A 116 -9.35 -0.59 0.83
C VAL A 116 -9.51 -2.03 0.33
N VAL A 117 -8.38 -2.66 0.02
CA VAL A 117 -8.32 -4.05 -0.42
C VAL A 117 -7.71 -4.89 0.70
N LEU A 118 -8.53 -5.72 1.33
CA LEU A 118 -8.06 -6.73 2.25
C LEU A 118 -7.54 -7.94 1.45
N ASN A 119 -6.26 -8.25 1.63
CA ASN A 119 -5.63 -9.43 1.08
C ASN A 119 -5.44 -10.47 2.18
N ASP A 120 -6.42 -11.32 2.31
CA ASP A 120 -6.44 -12.41 3.28
C ASP A 120 -6.17 -13.74 2.57
N ASN A 121 -5.16 -14.46 3.01
CA ASN A 121 -4.79 -15.78 2.52
C ASN A 121 -4.55 -16.76 3.67
N ASP A 122 -5.14 -16.47 4.83
CA ASP A 122 -5.10 -17.30 6.05
C ASP A 122 -3.66 -17.66 6.47
N MET A 123 -2.73 -16.70 6.27
CA MET A 123 -1.32 -16.87 6.61
C MET A 123 -0.90 -15.89 7.70
N SER A 124 -0.47 -16.42 8.83
CA SER A 124 0.10 -15.67 9.94
C SER A 124 1.51 -16.19 10.25
N ILE A 125 2.38 -15.31 10.75
CA ILE A 125 3.74 -15.67 11.20
C ILE A 125 3.66 -16.56 12.45
N SER A 126 2.68 -16.32 13.28
CA SER A 126 2.36 -17.12 14.47
C SER A 126 0.85 -17.31 14.57
N PRO A 127 0.36 -18.36 15.28
CA PRO A 127 -1.07 -18.50 15.54
C PRO A 127 -1.63 -17.24 16.19
N PRO A 128 -2.84 -16.80 15.79
CA PRO A 128 -3.46 -15.64 16.42
C PRO A 128 -3.71 -15.92 17.91
N VAL A 129 -3.42 -14.94 18.73
CA VAL A 129 -3.64 -14.96 20.18
C VAL A 129 -4.52 -13.76 20.56
N GLY A 130 -5.71 -13.99 20.99
CA GLY A 130 -6.65 -12.93 21.38
C GLY A 130 -7.97 -13.00 20.65
#